data_01089fb4829ebdd328ac4890bd44cc4c
#
_entry.id   01089fb4829ebdd328ac4890bd44cc4c
#
_cell.length_a   1.000
_cell.length_b   1.000
_cell.length_c   1.000
_cell.angle_alpha   90.00
_cell.angle_beta   90.00
_cell.angle_gamma   90.00
#
_symmetry.space_group_name_H-M   'P 1'
#
loop_
_entity.id
_entity.type
_entity.pdbx_description
1 polymer ?
#
loop_
_entity_poly.entity_id
_entity_poly.type
_entity_poly.pdbx_seq_one_letter_code
_entity_poly.pdbx_strand_id
1 'polypeptide(L)'
;MNKLLIVAAAAGALALPGLASAADASGVWKLATVVGDMTYHTNCTFTAAAPALTGTCVAADPAPDGAAPKPATITGSVDGAKVKFSYDVSFGDMQLHLDYAGAMTSDTAMAGKVSVAGMDLDFTAAKN
;
A
#
# COMPACT_ATOMS: atom_id res chain seq x y z
N MET A 1 -41.68 -18.37 -23.87
CA MET A 1 -41.14 -18.12 -23.69
C MET A 1 -40.19 -17.65 -23.23
N ASN A 2 -40.16 -17.68 -23.14
CA ASN A 2 -39.40 -17.19 -22.82
C ASN A 2 -38.54 -16.71 -22.26
N LYS A 3 -38.50 -16.59 -22.11
CA LYS A 3 -37.91 -16.08 -21.79
C LYS A 3 -37.10 -15.71 -21.16
N LEU A 4 -37.09 -15.73 -21.12
CA LEU A 4 -36.40 -15.29 -20.64
C LEU A 4 -35.56 -14.96 -20.17
N LEU A 5 -35.51 -14.95 -20.27
CA LEU A 5 -34.77 -14.56 -19.96
C LEU A 5 -34.00 -14.09 -19.50
N ILE A 6 -34.04 -13.91 -19.50
CA ILE A 6 -33.32 -13.42 -19.15
C ILE A 6 -32.54 -13.13 -18.58
N VAL A 7 -32.63 -13.11 -18.46
CA VAL A 7 -31.93 -12.68 -17.93
C VAL A 7 -31.04 -12.46 -17.52
N ALA A 8 -31.13 -12.45 -17.67
CA ALA A 8 -30.34 -12.11 -17.26
C ALA A 8 -29.55 -11.71 -16.97
N ALA A 9 -29.74 -11.58 -17.05
CA ALA A 9 -28.96 -11.13 -16.74
C ALA A 9 -28.25 -10.70 -16.25
N ALA A 10 -28.49 -10.64 -16.16
CA ALA A 10 -27.77 -10.15 -15.75
C ALA A 10 -26.94 -9.98 -15.24
N ALA A 11 -27.10 -10.10 -15.22
CA ALA A 11 -26.29 -9.82 -14.81
C ALA A 11 -25.38 -9.59 -14.59
N GLY A 12 -25.51 -9.62 -14.77
CA GLY A 12 -24.64 -9.31 -14.63
C GLY A 12 -23.91 -8.81 -14.19
N ALA A 13 -24.18 -8.63 -14.26
CA ALA A 13 -23.42 -8.12 -13.95
C ALA A 13 -22.85 -7.80 -13.17
N LEU A 14 -23.15 -7.84 -12.96
CA LEU A 14 -22.63 -7.54 -12.37
C LEU A 14 -21.73 -7.37 -11.92
N ALA A 15 -21.90 -7.35 -12.01
CA ALA A 15 -21.15 -7.16 -11.68
C ALA A 15 -20.44 -6.75 -11.46
N LEU A 16 -20.70 -6.50 -11.37
CA LEU A 16 -20.14 -6.05 -11.25
C LEU A 16 -19.25 -5.65 -11.07
N PRO A 17 -19.38 -5.58 -11.06
CA PRO A 17 -18.58 -5.06 -10.90
C PRO A 17 -17.59 -4.97 -10.47
N GLY A 18 -17.62 -5.14 -10.30
CA GLY A 18 -16.80 -5.02 -9.86
C GLY A 18 -16.02 -4.86 -9.51
N LEU A 19 -16.16 -4.91 -9.78
CA LEU A 19 -15.54 -4.63 -9.53
C LEU A 19 -14.81 -4.28 -9.02
N ALA A 20 -15.33 -4.68 -9.06
CA ALA A 20 -14.91 -4.06 -8.56
C ALA A 20 -14.21 -3.43 -8.27
N SER A 21 -14.87 -3.12 -8.33
CA SER A 21 -13.87 -2.27 -8.49
C SER A 21 -12.81 -2.48 -7.55
N ALA A 22 -11.91 -3.09 -7.96
CA ALA A 22 -10.77 -3.28 -7.20
C ALA A 22 -10.32 -2.01 -6.60
N ALA A 23 -10.08 -2.06 -5.37
CA ALA A 23 -9.48 -0.95 -4.71
C ALA A 23 -8.22 -0.57 -5.46
N ASP A 24 -8.11 0.68 -5.82
CA ASP A 24 -6.99 1.18 -6.57
C ASP A 24 -5.95 1.72 -5.58
N ALA A 25 -4.80 1.06 -5.53
CA ALA A 25 -3.73 1.48 -4.65
C ALA A 25 -2.94 2.68 -5.18
N SER A 26 -3.23 3.14 -6.40
CA SER A 26 -2.53 4.31 -6.94
C SER A 26 -2.88 5.57 -6.16
N GLY A 27 -1.91 6.46 -6.03
CA GLY A 27 -2.10 7.72 -5.37
C GLY A 27 -1.08 8.00 -4.29
N VAL A 28 -1.32 9.04 -3.53
CA VAL A 28 -0.43 9.45 -2.45
C VAL A 28 -1.00 8.92 -1.13
N TRP A 29 -0.19 8.18 -0.41
CA TRP A 29 -0.56 7.56 0.85
C TRP A 29 0.33 8.05 1.97
N LYS A 30 -0.26 8.27 3.13
CA LYS A 30 0.49 8.53 4.36
C LYS A 30 0.47 7.28 5.21
N LEU A 31 1.64 6.72 5.43
CA LEU A 31 1.81 5.51 6.23
C LEU A 31 2.21 5.89 7.65
N ALA A 32 1.67 5.17 8.62
CA ALA A 32 2.03 5.31 10.02
C ALA A 32 2.47 3.94 10.53
N THR A 33 3.70 3.85 10.99
CA THR A 33 4.28 2.61 11.53
C THR A 33 4.52 2.79 13.02
N VAL A 34 4.01 1.87 13.80
CA VAL A 34 4.10 1.93 15.27
C VAL A 34 5.30 1.10 15.72
N VAL A 35 6.22 1.76 16.44
CA VAL A 35 7.40 1.11 17.00
C VAL A 35 7.42 1.46 18.48
N GLY A 36 6.94 0.53 19.33
CA GLY A 36 6.83 0.80 20.76
C GLY A 36 5.86 1.95 21.01
N ASP A 37 6.35 3.01 21.64
CA ASP A 37 5.56 4.20 21.95
C ASP A 37 5.65 5.26 20.86
N MET A 38 6.38 5.00 19.78
CA MET A 38 6.61 5.98 18.73
C MET A 38 5.87 5.59 17.47
N THR A 39 5.45 6.60 16.72
CA THR A 39 4.84 6.41 15.42
C THR A 39 5.67 7.14 14.38
N TYR A 40 6.10 6.41 13.36
CA TYR A 40 6.86 6.99 12.26
C TYR A 40 5.95 7.16 11.06
N HIS A 41 6.07 8.27 10.38
CA HIS A 41 5.24 8.59 9.22
C HIS A 41 6.08 8.56 7.95
N THR A 42 5.48 8.02 6.90
CA THR A 42 6.12 7.92 5.60
C THR A 42 5.09 8.28 4.54
N ASN A 43 5.49 9.10 3.59
CA ASN A 43 4.63 9.43 2.46
C ASN A 43 5.05 8.58 1.27
N CYS A 44 4.12 7.85 0.71
CA CYS A 44 4.37 7.01 -0.44
C CYS A 44 3.46 7.40 -1.59
N THR A 45 4.03 7.45 -2.78
CA THR A 45 3.26 7.66 -4.00
C THR A 45 3.32 6.37 -4.79
N PHE A 46 2.16 5.77 -5.02
CA PHE A 46 2.06 4.48 -5.69
C PHE A 46 1.44 4.62 -7.07
N THR A 47 1.91 3.79 -7.98
CA THR A 47 1.28 3.56 -9.28
C THR A 47 0.99 2.07 -9.37
N ALA A 48 -0.28 1.72 -9.38
CA ALA A 48 -0.70 0.33 -9.46
C ALA A 48 -1.08 0.01 -10.90
N ALA A 49 -0.40 -0.96 -11.46
CA ALA A 49 -0.74 -1.53 -12.76
C ALA A 49 -0.73 -3.04 -12.57
N ALA A 50 -1.81 -3.52 -11.97
CA ALA A 50 -1.88 -4.89 -11.45
C ALA A 50 -1.38 -5.91 -12.46
N PRO A 51 -0.58 -6.87 -12.03
CA PRO A 51 -0.21 -7.13 -10.63
C PRO A 51 0.95 -6.28 -10.10
N ALA A 52 1.51 -5.38 -10.89
CA ALA A 52 2.70 -4.63 -10.50
C ALA A 52 2.33 -3.39 -9.67
N LEU A 53 3.16 -3.08 -8.70
CA LEU A 53 3.06 -1.86 -7.92
C LEU A 53 4.42 -1.20 -7.91
N THR A 54 4.47 0.06 -8.31
CA THR A 54 5.71 0.85 -8.33
C THR A 54 5.46 2.17 -7.63
N GLY A 55 6.52 2.88 -7.33
CA GLY A 55 6.39 4.18 -6.73
C GLY A 55 7.61 4.58 -5.92
N THR A 56 7.41 5.57 -5.07
CA THR A 56 8.45 6.08 -4.18
C THR A 56 7.87 6.32 -2.79
N CYS A 57 8.71 6.15 -1.78
CA CYS A 57 8.36 6.49 -0.40
C CYS A 57 9.44 7.41 0.16
N VAL A 58 9.00 8.37 0.94
CA VAL A 58 9.91 9.32 1.59
C VAL A 58 9.44 9.51 3.03
N ALA A 59 10.39 9.51 3.97
CA ALA A 59 10.06 9.74 5.36
C ALA A 59 9.44 11.12 5.53
N ALA A 60 8.34 11.20 6.27
CA ALA A 60 7.67 12.47 6.54
C ALA A 60 8.31 13.19 7.72
N ASP A 61 8.94 12.43 8.63
CA ASP A 61 9.58 12.99 9.81
C ASP A 61 11.06 13.28 9.50
N PRO A 62 11.63 14.37 10.04
CA PRO A 62 13.03 14.65 9.80
C PRO A 62 13.93 13.57 10.39
N ALA A 63 15.07 13.34 9.74
CA ALA A 63 16.06 12.42 10.28
C ALA A 63 16.65 12.98 11.57
N PRO A 64 17.12 12.09 12.50
CA PRO A 64 17.70 12.57 13.75
C PRO A 64 18.88 13.52 13.56
N ASP A 65 19.62 13.41 12.48
CA ASP A 65 20.74 14.28 12.18
C ASP A 65 20.34 15.56 11.44
N GLY A 66 19.04 15.76 11.23
CA GLY A 66 18.53 16.91 10.50
C GLY A 66 18.68 16.84 8.99
N ALA A 67 19.13 15.72 8.45
CA ALA A 67 19.28 15.57 7.02
C ALA A 67 17.90 15.51 6.35
N ALA A 68 17.82 16.03 5.13
CA ALA A 68 16.59 15.97 4.36
C ALA A 68 16.28 14.51 3.99
N PRO A 69 15.01 14.07 4.12
CA PRO A 69 14.65 12.71 3.72
C PRO A 69 14.87 12.50 2.22
N LYS A 70 15.29 11.30 1.88
CA LYS A 70 15.50 10.93 0.48
C LYS A 70 14.42 9.97 0.04
N PRO A 71 13.85 10.17 -1.15
CA PRO A 71 12.89 9.20 -1.67
C PRO A 71 13.55 7.85 -1.93
N ALA A 72 12.83 6.80 -1.62
CA ALA A 72 13.25 5.44 -1.93
C ALA A 72 12.30 4.86 -2.96
N THR A 73 12.84 4.20 -3.97
CA THR A 73 12.02 3.53 -4.98
C THR A 73 11.47 2.23 -4.41
N ILE A 74 10.17 2.02 -4.54
CA ILE A 74 9.55 0.80 -4.09
C ILE A 74 9.24 -0.11 -5.27
N THR A 75 9.24 -1.40 -4.99
CA THR A 75 8.71 -2.40 -5.90
C THR A 75 7.74 -3.28 -5.13
N GLY A 76 6.69 -3.72 -5.80
CA GLY A 76 5.70 -4.52 -5.12
C GLY A 76 4.68 -5.11 -6.06
N SER A 77 3.60 -5.59 -5.46
CA SER A 77 2.51 -6.22 -6.19
C SER A 77 1.18 -5.93 -5.52
N VAL A 78 0.13 -5.99 -6.32
CA VAL A 78 -1.24 -5.90 -5.84
C VAL A 78 -2.00 -7.12 -6.35
N ASP A 79 -2.84 -7.69 -5.48
CA ASP A 79 -3.68 -8.81 -5.79
C ASP A 79 -5.03 -8.57 -5.11
N GLY A 80 -5.97 -8.02 -5.87
CA GLY A 80 -7.23 -7.57 -5.30
C GLY A 80 -6.98 -6.48 -4.27
N ALA A 81 -7.41 -6.72 -3.04
CA ALA A 81 -7.18 -5.78 -1.94
C ALA A 81 -5.81 -5.95 -1.28
N LYS A 82 -5.08 -7.01 -1.61
CA LYS A 82 -3.78 -7.27 -0.97
C LYS A 82 -2.69 -6.46 -1.65
N VAL A 83 -1.86 -5.82 -0.83
CA VAL A 83 -0.79 -4.94 -1.30
C VAL A 83 0.49 -5.36 -0.62
N LYS A 84 1.54 -5.56 -1.41
CA LYS A 84 2.88 -5.86 -0.90
C LYS A 84 3.86 -4.93 -1.59
N PHE A 85 4.79 -4.39 -0.83
CA PHE A 85 5.86 -3.59 -1.42
C PHE A 85 7.06 -3.58 -0.49
N SER A 86 8.21 -3.29 -1.05
CA SER A 86 9.44 -3.24 -0.29
C SER A 86 10.35 -2.14 -0.81
N TYR A 87 11.21 -1.65 0.07
CA TYR A 87 12.24 -0.69 -0.28
C TYR A 87 13.35 -0.72 0.77
N ASP A 88 14.48 -0.14 0.40
CA ASP A 88 15.64 -0.05 1.26
C ASP A 88 15.84 1.39 1.69
N VAL A 89 16.22 1.57 2.95
CA VAL A 89 16.60 2.88 3.47
C VAL A 89 18.00 2.79 4.06
N SER A 90 18.71 3.92 4.02
CA SER A 90 20.05 3.99 4.58
C SER A 90 20.06 4.97 5.76
N PHE A 91 20.67 4.54 6.85
CA PHE A 91 20.93 5.39 8.01
C PHE A 91 22.42 5.37 8.24
N GLY A 92 23.12 6.39 7.76
CA GLY A 92 24.57 6.39 7.84
C GLY A 92 25.14 5.20 7.09
N ASP A 93 25.84 4.32 7.81
CA ASP A 93 26.43 3.11 7.23
C ASP A 93 25.49 1.91 7.25
N MET A 94 24.30 2.04 7.85
CA MET A 94 23.35 0.94 7.95
C MET A 94 22.35 1.00 6.81
N GLN A 95 22.04 -0.17 6.26
CA GLN A 95 20.92 -0.31 5.33
C GLN A 95 19.86 -1.16 5.97
N LEU A 96 18.61 -0.73 5.85
CA LEU A 96 17.46 -1.49 6.31
C LEU A 96 16.57 -1.81 5.13
N HIS A 97 16.16 -3.06 5.07
CA HIS A 97 15.20 -3.52 4.08
C HIS A 97 13.83 -3.60 4.76
N LEU A 98 12.84 -2.95 4.18
CA LEU A 98 11.48 -2.95 4.72
C LEU A 98 10.57 -3.69 3.76
N ASP A 99 9.86 -4.69 4.28
CA ASP A 99 8.86 -5.43 3.54
C ASP A 99 7.49 -5.16 4.12
N TYR A 100 6.62 -4.58 3.33
CA TYR A 100 5.26 -4.27 3.74
C TYR A 100 4.31 -5.29 3.14
N ALA A 101 3.38 -5.77 3.95
CA ALA A 101 2.31 -6.65 3.50
C ALA A 101 1.03 -6.21 4.19
N GLY A 102 0.09 -5.74 3.42
CA GLY A 102 -1.15 -5.24 3.96
C GLY A 102 -2.32 -5.50 3.03
N ALA A 103 -3.44 -4.97 3.42
CA ALA A 103 -4.66 -5.06 2.64
C ALA A 103 -5.39 -3.74 2.72
N MET A 104 -6.00 -3.36 1.62
CA MET A 104 -6.88 -2.20 1.60
C MET A 104 -8.16 -2.55 2.35
N THR A 105 -8.50 -1.73 3.32
CA THR A 105 -9.73 -1.87 4.10
C THR A 105 -10.85 -1.02 3.52
N SER A 106 -10.49 -0.05 2.70
CA SER A 106 -11.40 0.77 1.92
C SER A 106 -10.61 1.38 0.76
N ASP A 107 -11.26 2.20 -0.05
CA ASP A 107 -10.59 2.90 -1.15
C ASP A 107 -9.50 3.85 -0.69
N THR A 108 -9.54 4.26 0.58
CA THR A 108 -8.64 5.27 1.11
C THR A 108 -7.89 4.81 2.35
N ALA A 109 -7.99 3.54 2.72
CA ALA A 109 -7.34 3.04 3.92
C ALA A 109 -6.72 1.67 3.70
N MET A 110 -5.61 1.44 4.37
CA MET A 110 -4.84 0.20 4.28
C MET A 110 -4.25 -0.10 5.64
N ALA A 111 -4.10 -1.38 5.96
CA ALA A 111 -3.48 -1.80 7.20
C ALA A 111 -2.74 -3.12 6.99
N GLY A 112 -1.72 -3.34 7.78
CA GLY A 112 -0.95 -4.57 7.69
C GLY A 112 0.28 -4.55 8.58
N LYS A 113 1.30 -5.26 8.12
CA LYS A 113 2.55 -5.41 8.84
C LYS A 113 3.71 -4.99 7.97
N VAL A 114 4.75 -4.44 8.60
CA VAL A 114 6.02 -4.21 7.96
C VAL A 114 7.07 -5.02 8.70
N SER A 115 7.87 -5.75 7.95
CA SER A 115 8.97 -6.54 8.49
C SER A 115 10.27 -5.78 8.26
N VAL A 116 10.99 -5.50 9.34
CA VAL A 116 12.26 -4.78 9.28
C VAL A 116 13.18 -5.32 10.35
N ALA A 117 14.41 -5.66 9.94
CA ALA A 117 15.44 -6.16 10.87
C ALA A 117 14.95 -7.34 11.73
N GLY A 118 14.15 -8.22 11.13
CA GLY A 118 13.63 -9.40 11.82
C GLY A 118 12.45 -9.15 12.74
N MET A 119 11.92 -7.92 12.75
CA MET A 119 10.75 -7.56 13.55
C MET A 119 9.57 -7.27 12.66
N ASP A 120 8.39 -7.66 13.13
CA ASP A 120 7.13 -7.32 12.47
C ASP A 120 6.46 -6.19 13.25
N LEU A 121 6.15 -5.11 12.54
CA LEU A 121 5.52 -3.93 13.12
C LEU A 121 4.19 -3.68 12.44
N ASP A 122 3.27 -3.08 13.17
CA ASP A 122 1.97 -2.72 12.60
C ASP A 122 2.09 -1.41 11.84
N PHE A 123 1.40 -1.34 10.68
CA PHE A 123 1.28 -0.07 9.99
C PHE A 123 -0.15 0.14 9.52
N THR A 124 -0.51 1.40 9.38
CA THR A 124 -1.74 1.82 8.72
C THR A 124 -1.39 2.86 7.67
N ALA A 125 -2.25 3.01 6.71
CA ALA A 125 -2.04 4.01 5.67
C ALA A 125 -3.38 4.63 5.30
N ALA A 126 -3.33 5.91 4.98
CA ALA A 126 -4.48 6.67 4.52
C ALA A 126 -4.12 7.39 3.23
N LYS A 127 -5.02 7.32 2.26
CA LYS A 127 -4.84 8.01 0.98
C LYS A 127 -5.25 9.47 1.14
N ASN A 128 -4.41 10.33 0.63
CA ASN A 128 -4.72 11.76 0.58
C ASN A 128 -5.71 12.10 -0.51
#